data_33993d31841ab3aee790aa07f0511f09
#
_entry.id   33993d31841ab3aee790aa07f0511f09
#
_cell.length_a   1.000
_cell.length_b   1.000
_cell.length_c   1.000
_cell.angle_alpha   90.00
_cell.angle_beta   90.00
_cell.angle_gamma   90.00
#
_symmetry.space_group_name_H-M   'P 1'
#
loop_
_entity.id
_entity.type
_entity.pdbx_description
1 polymer ?
#
loop_
_entity_poly.entity_id
_entity_poly.type
_entity_poly.pdbx_seq_one_letter_code
_entity_poly.pdbx_strand_id
1 'polypeptide(L)'
;KCDTRHVVELLRNGFPFCKKCHAGFLEHVFPLFKFRRLAGAMFLGIFPSGEKTEWIPPLRPPPGMPEEEELLFFGKLFADAIGRELERLPENCPPGKRGEQIHLWFVHNFRNPEVSLGDLAANLGLSESRTGQLLREDDGPPFPERLRGYRLQCAKEILLNSELPVNRIAELCGFRSANYLHRCFRRAEGSAPEAWRTAMKRKAAEL
;
A
#
# COMPACT_ATOMS: atom_id res chain seq x y z
N LYS A 1 17.16 -0.09 -11.03
CA LYS A 1 17.68 -1.05 -12.08
C LYS A 1 17.79 -2.50 -11.58
N CYS A 2 17.79 -2.78 -10.27
CA CYS A 2 17.82 -4.15 -9.73
C CYS A 2 16.50 -4.90 -9.87
N ASP A 3 15.36 -4.21 -9.76
CA ASP A 3 14.06 -4.88 -9.57
C ASP A 3 13.45 -5.46 -10.85
N THR A 4 13.74 -4.90 -12.02
CA THR A 4 13.15 -5.33 -13.29
C THR A 4 13.59 -6.73 -13.73
N ARG A 5 14.81 -7.16 -13.40
CA ARG A 5 15.31 -8.50 -13.75
C ARG A 5 14.61 -9.60 -12.96
N HIS A 6 14.26 -9.32 -11.71
CA HIS A 6 13.64 -10.27 -10.79
C HIS A 6 12.17 -10.48 -11.07
N VAL A 7 11.47 -9.45 -11.57
CA VAL A 7 10.10 -9.60 -12.08
C VAL A 7 10.06 -10.57 -13.26
N VAL A 8 11.06 -10.51 -14.15
CA VAL A 8 11.20 -11.47 -15.28
C VAL A 8 11.45 -12.89 -14.78
N GLU A 9 12.19 -13.05 -13.69
CA GLU A 9 12.49 -14.36 -13.09
C GLU A 9 11.26 -14.96 -12.40
N LEU A 10 10.47 -14.14 -11.69
CA LEU A 10 9.16 -14.52 -11.16
C LEU A 10 8.17 -14.93 -12.27
N LEU A 11 8.18 -14.20 -13.39
CA LEU A 11 7.35 -14.52 -14.56
C LEU A 11 7.71 -15.88 -15.17
N ARG A 12 8.98 -16.29 -15.10
CA ARG A 12 9.45 -17.57 -15.62
C ARG A 12 9.17 -18.74 -14.68
N ASN A 13 9.41 -18.55 -13.38
CA ASN A 13 9.47 -19.65 -12.40
C ASN A 13 8.20 -19.74 -11.54
N GLY A 14 7.51 -18.63 -11.27
CA GLY A 14 6.26 -18.60 -10.47
C GLY A 14 6.44 -18.96 -8.99
N PHE A 15 7.67 -19.15 -8.50
CA PHE A 15 7.97 -19.55 -7.13
C PHE A 15 8.70 -18.44 -6.36
N PRO A 16 8.52 -18.39 -5.02
CA PRO A 16 9.33 -17.53 -4.17
C PRO A 16 10.83 -17.84 -4.32
N PHE A 17 11.65 -16.81 -4.27
CA PHE A 17 13.11 -16.97 -4.27
C PHE A 17 13.78 -15.92 -3.39
N CYS A 18 15.00 -16.22 -2.95
CA CYS A 18 15.85 -15.30 -2.23
C CYS A 18 16.89 -14.70 -3.19
N LYS A 19 17.09 -13.40 -3.11
CA LYS A 19 18.13 -12.70 -3.85
C LYS A 19 19.05 -11.92 -2.92
N LYS A 20 20.30 -11.78 -3.34
CA LYS A 20 21.25 -10.87 -2.70
C LYS A 20 21.30 -9.57 -3.50
N CYS A 21 21.04 -8.43 -2.84
CA CYS A 21 21.13 -7.12 -3.49
C CYS A 21 22.60 -6.68 -3.63
N HIS A 22 22.85 -5.64 -4.42
CA HIS A 22 24.19 -5.09 -4.64
C HIS A 22 24.88 -4.59 -3.36
N ALA A 23 24.12 -4.29 -2.32
CA ALA A 23 24.62 -3.89 -1.00
C ALA A 23 24.86 -5.08 -0.06
N GLY A 24 24.69 -6.33 -0.54
CA GLY A 24 24.92 -7.54 0.24
C GLY A 24 23.81 -7.95 1.19
N PHE A 25 22.62 -7.37 1.05
CA PHE A 25 21.44 -7.80 1.82
C PHE A 25 20.68 -8.91 1.10
N LEU A 26 20.07 -9.79 1.89
CA LEU A 26 19.15 -10.81 1.40
C LEU A 26 17.73 -10.26 1.38
N GLU A 27 17.03 -10.48 0.28
CA GLU A 27 15.62 -10.16 0.10
C GLU A 27 14.87 -11.39 -0.39
N HIS A 28 13.78 -11.74 0.27
CA HIS A 28 12.87 -12.77 -0.20
C HIS A 28 11.81 -12.14 -1.10
N VAL A 29 11.62 -12.70 -2.28
CA VAL A 29 10.68 -12.20 -3.29
C VAL A 29 9.58 -13.23 -3.47
N PHE A 30 8.33 -12.80 -3.26
CA PHE A 30 7.13 -13.64 -3.36
C PHE A 30 6.27 -13.15 -4.52
N PRO A 31 5.83 -14.05 -5.42
CA PRO A 31 4.89 -13.68 -6.47
C PRO A 31 3.50 -13.41 -5.89
N LEU A 32 2.87 -12.35 -6.35
CA LEU A 32 1.47 -12.04 -6.06
C LEU A 32 0.62 -12.44 -7.27
N PHE A 33 -0.34 -13.33 -7.08
CA PHE A 33 -1.23 -13.78 -8.14
C PHE A 33 -2.63 -13.19 -7.97
N LYS A 34 -3.25 -12.82 -9.10
CA LYS A 34 -4.68 -12.52 -9.22
C LYS A 34 -5.25 -13.42 -10.31
N PHE A 35 -6.25 -14.25 -10.00
CA PHE A 35 -6.83 -15.21 -10.93
C PHE A 35 -5.77 -16.05 -11.68
N ARG A 36 -4.79 -16.59 -10.94
CA ARG A 36 -3.65 -17.39 -11.45
C ARG A 36 -2.72 -16.63 -12.42
N ARG A 37 -2.87 -15.33 -12.57
CA ARG A 37 -1.96 -14.47 -13.34
C ARG A 37 -1.05 -13.71 -12.39
N LEU A 38 0.22 -13.60 -12.72
CA LEU A 38 1.15 -12.78 -11.93
C LEU A 38 0.71 -11.33 -11.99
N ALA A 39 0.30 -10.79 -10.85
CA ALA A 39 -0.14 -9.40 -10.68
C ALA A 39 0.99 -8.50 -10.17
N GLY A 40 1.98 -9.07 -9.48
CA GLY A 40 3.09 -8.31 -8.93
C GLY A 40 4.05 -9.18 -8.12
N ALA A 41 4.88 -8.52 -7.32
CA ALA A 41 5.79 -9.17 -6.40
C ALA A 41 5.79 -8.47 -5.05
N MET A 42 5.83 -9.24 -3.98
CA MET A 42 6.08 -8.77 -2.62
C MET A 42 7.53 -9.03 -2.25
N PHE A 43 8.18 -8.01 -1.70
CA PHE A 43 9.54 -8.11 -1.19
C PHE A 43 9.49 -8.13 0.33
N LEU A 44 10.07 -9.16 0.94
CA LEU A 44 10.13 -9.31 2.37
C LEU A 44 11.56 -9.12 2.85
N GLY A 45 11.74 -8.10 3.67
CA GLY A 45 12.94 -7.85 4.42
C GLY A 45 14.12 -7.28 3.64
N ILE A 46 15.03 -6.75 4.41
CA ILE A 46 16.42 -6.47 4.05
C ILE A 46 17.22 -7.14 5.15
N PHE A 47 17.68 -8.37 4.92
CA PHE A 47 18.38 -9.16 5.93
C PHE A 47 19.87 -9.09 5.69
N PRO A 48 20.68 -8.92 6.76
CA PRO A 48 22.13 -9.02 6.62
C PRO A 48 22.52 -10.42 6.11
N SER A 49 23.30 -10.49 5.04
CA SER A 49 23.78 -11.79 4.53
C SER A 49 24.88 -12.41 5.41
N GLY A 50 25.32 -11.71 6.45
CA GLY A 50 26.47 -12.11 7.28
C GLY A 50 27.82 -11.89 6.61
N GLU A 51 27.86 -11.52 5.34
CA GLU A 51 29.07 -11.25 4.60
C GLU A 51 29.47 -9.77 4.68
N LYS A 52 30.79 -9.53 4.73
CA LYS A 52 31.34 -8.17 4.68
C LYS A 52 31.21 -7.63 3.25
N THR A 53 30.56 -6.46 3.09
CA THR A 53 30.54 -5.75 1.80
C THR A 53 31.41 -4.50 1.88
N GLU A 54 31.75 -3.91 0.73
CA GLU A 54 32.57 -2.70 0.65
C GLU A 54 31.95 -1.50 1.41
N TRP A 55 30.62 -1.51 1.58
CA TRP A 55 29.85 -0.40 2.13
C TRP A 55 29.26 -0.64 3.51
N ILE A 56 29.14 -1.90 3.95
CA ILE A 56 28.41 -2.26 5.17
C ILE A 56 29.23 -3.31 5.93
N PRO A 57 29.53 -3.06 7.24
CA PRO A 57 30.16 -4.04 8.08
C PRO A 57 29.27 -5.29 8.23
N PRO A 58 29.82 -6.46 8.56
CA PRO A 58 29.02 -7.66 8.78
C PRO A 58 28.07 -7.41 9.96
N LEU A 59 26.79 -7.21 9.64
CA LEU A 59 25.73 -7.05 10.63
C LEU A 59 25.26 -8.44 11.06
N ARG A 60 25.22 -8.67 12.37
CA ARG A 60 24.56 -9.84 12.91
C ARG A 60 23.03 -9.62 12.87
N PRO A 61 22.26 -10.67 12.53
CA PRO A 61 20.81 -10.58 12.67
C PRO A 61 20.44 -10.20 14.11
N PRO A 62 19.42 -9.36 14.31
CA PRO A 62 18.96 -9.04 15.66
C PRO A 62 18.48 -10.31 16.38
N PRO A 63 18.65 -10.39 17.72
CA PRO A 63 18.14 -11.52 18.50
C PRO A 63 16.63 -11.64 18.32
N GLY A 64 16.14 -12.86 18.11
CA GLY A 64 14.71 -13.12 17.86
C GLY A 64 14.26 -12.93 16.42
N MET A 65 15.18 -12.77 15.48
CA MET A 65 14.87 -12.82 14.06
C MET A 65 14.37 -14.22 13.67
N PRO A 66 13.25 -14.33 12.94
CA PRO A 66 12.75 -15.62 12.47
C PRO A 66 13.78 -16.36 11.60
N GLU A 67 13.79 -17.67 11.65
CA GLU A 67 14.60 -18.48 10.75
C GLU A 67 14.13 -18.34 9.30
N GLU A 68 14.98 -18.65 8.33
CA GLU A 68 14.68 -18.49 6.91
C GLU A 68 13.42 -19.28 6.50
N GLU A 69 13.20 -20.46 7.07
CA GLU A 69 11.99 -21.26 6.82
C GLU A 69 10.72 -20.58 7.33
N GLU A 70 10.79 -19.96 8.50
CA GLU A 70 9.66 -19.19 9.06
C GLU A 70 9.36 -17.96 8.20
N LEU A 71 10.39 -17.25 7.74
CA LEU A 71 10.24 -16.10 6.84
C LEU A 71 9.60 -16.50 5.51
N LEU A 72 10.01 -17.64 4.94
CA LEU A 72 9.43 -18.18 3.71
C LEU A 72 7.96 -18.59 3.93
N PHE A 73 7.66 -19.22 5.05
CA PHE A 73 6.29 -19.62 5.41
C PHE A 73 5.38 -18.40 5.55
N PHE A 74 5.76 -17.43 6.39
CA PHE A 74 4.97 -16.22 6.60
C PHE A 74 4.86 -15.37 5.33
N GLY A 75 5.97 -15.21 4.59
CA GLY A 75 5.96 -14.47 3.34
C GLY A 75 5.00 -15.06 2.31
N LYS A 76 4.96 -16.40 2.19
CA LYS A 76 4.00 -17.09 1.33
C LYS A 76 2.56 -16.89 1.81
N LEU A 77 2.32 -17.02 3.12
CA LEU A 77 0.99 -16.80 3.71
C LEU A 77 0.48 -15.37 3.42
N PHE A 78 1.34 -14.36 3.58
CA PHE A 78 1.00 -12.97 3.26
C PHE A 78 0.77 -12.76 1.76
N ALA A 79 1.60 -13.33 0.89
CA ALA A 79 1.42 -13.22 -0.55
C ALA A 79 0.09 -13.85 -1.00
N ASP A 80 -0.28 -15.00 -0.44
CA ASP A 80 -1.55 -15.66 -0.71
C ASP A 80 -2.75 -14.86 -0.16
N ALA A 81 -2.61 -14.23 1.01
CA ALA A 81 -3.63 -13.36 1.58
C ALA A 81 -3.85 -12.11 0.71
N ILE A 82 -2.76 -11.45 0.29
CA ILE A 82 -2.82 -10.31 -0.64
C ILE A 82 -3.43 -10.74 -1.97
N GLY A 83 -3.06 -11.89 -2.50
CA GLY A 83 -3.62 -12.44 -3.73
C GLY A 83 -5.15 -12.59 -3.66
N ARG A 84 -5.66 -13.15 -2.56
CA ARG A 84 -7.11 -13.26 -2.31
C ARG A 84 -7.81 -11.91 -2.22
N GLU A 85 -7.18 -10.91 -1.60
CA GLU A 85 -7.73 -9.55 -1.57
C GLU A 85 -7.70 -8.88 -2.94
N LEU A 86 -6.66 -9.12 -3.75
CA LEU A 86 -6.61 -8.66 -5.13
C LEU A 86 -7.74 -9.27 -5.99
N GLU A 87 -8.13 -10.53 -5.73
CA GLU A 87 -9.25 -11.18 -6.41
C GLU A 87 -10.61 -10.57 -6.06
N ARG A 88 -10.76 -10.02 -4.86
CA ARG A 88 -11.97 -9.30 -4.42
C ARG A 88 -12.13 -7.92 -5.05
N LEU A 89 -11.04 -7.35 -5.53
CA LEU A 89 -11.10 -6.07 -6.24
C LEU A 89 -11.81 -6.27 -7.58
N PRO A 90 -12.79 -5.41 -7.94
CA PRO A 90 -13.50 -5.53 -9.19
C PRO A 90 -12.53 -5.59 -10.37
N GLU A 91 -12.83 -6.47 -11.35
CA GLU A 91 -12.03 -6.62 -12.57
C GLU A 91 -12.01 -5.35 -13.42
N ASN A 92 -12.92 -4.44 -13.16
CA ASN A 92 -13.10 -3.17 -13.85
C ASN A 92 -12.23 -2.03 -13.28
N CYS A 93 -11.00 -2.31 -12.88
CA CYS A 93 -9.95 -1.34 -13.16
C CYS A 93 -9.47 -1.69 -14.58
N PRO A 94 -9.97 -1.04 -15.65
CA PRO A 94 -9.52 -1.36 -16.99
C PRO A 94 -8.00 -1.18 -17.00
N PRO A 95 -7.23 -2.09 -17.63
CA PRO A 95 -5.80 -1.91 -17.82
C PRO A 95 -5.57 -0.85 -18.91
N GLY A 96 -6.15 0.30 -18.73
CA GLY A 96 -5.79 1.50 -19.47
C GLY A 96 -4.71 2.18 -18.65
N LYS A 97 -3.52 2.32 -19.21
CA LYS A 97 -2.34 2.98 -18.63
C LYS A 97 -2.64 4.25 -17.80
N ARG A 98 -3.77 4.92 -18.02
CA ARG A 98 -4.18 6.14 -17.32
C ARG A 98 -4.89 5.93 -15.99
N GLY A 99 -5.80 4.98 -15.89
CA GLY A 99 -6.50 4.68 -14.64
C GLY A 99 -5.52 4.18 -13.56
N GLU A 100 -4.58 3.33 -13.97
CA GLU A 100 -3.50 2.86 -13.12
C GLU A 100 -2.55 4.01 -12.69
N GLN A 101 -2.19 4.90 -13.62
CA GLN A 101 -1.39 6.09 -13.31
C GLN A 101 -2.10 7.00 -12.30
N ILE A 102 -3.39 7.22 -12.47
CA ILE A 102 -4.21 8.00 -11.54
C ILE A 102 -4.25 7.34 -10.16
N HIS A 103 -4.51 6.03 -10.11
CA HIS A 103 -4.52 5.29 -8.85
C HIS A 103 -3.18 5.37 -8.12
N LEU A 104 -2.08 5.05 -8.79
CA LEU A 104 -0.73 5.14 -8.23
C LEU A 104 -0.39 6.55 -7.78
N TRP A 105 -0.79 7.56 -8.54
CA TRP A 105 -0.58 8.95 -8.16
C TRP A 105 -1.28 9.28 -6.83
N PHE A 106 -2.55 8.87 -6.65
CA PHE A 106 -3.25 9.06 -5.38
C PHE A 106 -2.55 8.31 -4.23
N VAL A 107 -2.17 7.05 -4.42
CA VAL A 107 -1.45 6.25 -3.42
C VAL A 107 -0.17 6.94 -2.94
N HIS A 108 0.57 7.57 -3.84
CA HIS A 108 1.82 8.26 -3.50
C HIS A 108 1.61 9.66 -2.88
N ASN A 109 0.51 10.34 -3.23
CA ASN A 109 0.35 11.77 -2.92
C ASN A 109 -0.74 12.09 -1.89
N PHE A 110 -1.64 11.16 -1.53
CA PHE A 110 -2.79 11.45 -0.65
C PHE A 110 -2.39 12.00 0.73
N ARG A 111 -1.19 11.68 1.21
CA ARG A 111 -0.67 12.13 2.52
C ARG A 111 -0.25 13.60 2.53
N ASN A 112 0.02 14.17 1.37
CA ASN A 112 0.33 15.60 1.28
C ASN A 112 -0.98 16.40 1.44
N PRO A 113 -1.11 17.26 2.50
CA PRO A 113 -2.35 18.03 2.74
C PRO A 113 -2.63 19.07 1.66
N GLU A 114 -1.61 19.53 0.94
CA GLU A 114 -1.69 20.61 -0.07
C GLU A 114 -1.92 20.10 -1.49
N VAL A 115 -2.00 18.78 -1.68
CA VAL A 115 -2.17 18.20 -3.02
C VAL A 115 -3.48 18.65 -3.68
N SER A 116 -3.41 18.96 -4.96
CA SER A 116 -4.48 19.55 -5.77
C SER A 116 -4.75 18.76 -7.05
N LEU A 117 -5.86 19.08 -7.72
CA LEU A 117 -6.16 18.58 -9.07
C LEU A 117 -5.10 19.03 -10.08
N GLY A 118 -4.52 20.25 -9.90
CA GLY A 118 -3.45 20.76 -10.73
C GLY A 118 -2.20 19.89 -10.71
N ASP A 119 -1.84 19.34 -9.53
CA ASP A 119 -0.69 18.44 -9.39
C ASP A 119 -0.92 17.12 -10.15
N LEU A 120 -2.15 16.57 -10.07
CA LEU A 120 -2.52 15.39 -10.85
C LEU A 120 -2.50 15.70 -12.36
N ALA A 121 -3.03 16.86 -12.75
CA ALA A 121 -3.07 17.29 -14.15
C ALA A 121 -1.67 17.45 -14.73
N ALA A 122 -0.76 18.08 -13.98
CA ALA A 122 0.65 18.20 -14.35
C ALA A 122 1.33 16.84 -14.52
N ASN A 123 1.06 15.88 -13.60
CA ASN A 123 1.59 14.52 -13.69
C ASN A 123 1.09 13.77 -14.94
N LEU A 124 -0.16 13.99 -15.33
CA LEU A 124 -0.76 13.35 -16.50
C LEU A 124 -0.45 14.07 -17.83
N GLY A 125 0.19 15.25 -17.78
CA GLY A 125 0.41 16.11 -18.96
C GLY A 125 -0.89 16.66 -19.56
N LEU A 126 -1.90 16.93 -18.71
CA LEU A 126 -3.24 17.38 -19.09
C LEU A 126 -3.60 18.70 -18.43
N SER A 127 -4.63 19.39 -18.95
CA SER A 127 -5.26 20.50 -18.24
C SER A 127 -6.11 19.99 -17.06
N GLU A 128 -6.33 20.81 -16.03
CA GLU A 128 -7.22 20.47 -14.91
C GLU A 128 -8.65 20.13 -15.38
N SER A 129 -9.16 20.86 -16.37
CA SER A 129 -10.48 20.61 -16.95
C SER A 129 -10.56 19.21 -17.56
N ARG A 130 -9.57 18.82 -18.37
CA ARG A 130 -9.51 17.48 -18.99
C ARG A 130 -9.30 16.39 -17.94
N THR A 131 -8.47 16.65 -16.93
CA THR A 131 -8.25 15.72 -15.81
C THR A 131 -9.54 15.52 -15.01
N GLY A 132 -10.26 16.59 -14.70
CA GLY A 132 -11.54 16.51 -14.03
C GLY A 132 -12.61 15.76 -14.84
N GLN A 133 -12.61 15.90 -16.15
CA GLN A 133 -13.48 15.14 -17.06
C GLN A 133 -13.09 13.65 -17.06
N LEU A 134 -11.80 13.34 -17.15
CA LEU A 134 -11.27 11.99 -17.14
C LEU A 134 -11.65 11.23 -15.85
N LEU A 135 -11.58 11.90 -14.69
CA LEU A 135 -12.00 11.30 -13.42
C LEU A 135 -13.50 10.95 -13.40
N ARG A 136 -14.34 11.70 -14.11
CA ARG A 136 -15.77 11.40 -14.25
C ARG A 136 -16.06 10.31 -15.28
N GLU A 137 -15.29 10.27 -16.38
CA GLU A 137 -15.38 9.22 -17.41
C GLU A 137 -15.05 7.82 -16.84
N ASP A 138 -14.26 7.77 -15.78
CA ASP A 138 -13.88 6.55 -15.05
C ASP A 138 -14.94 6.13 -13.99
N ASP A 139 -16.18 6.64 -14.09
CA ASP A 139 -17.29 6.44 -13.15
C ASP A 139 -16.91 6.63 -11.67
N GLY A 140 -15.82 7.37 -11.44
CA GLY A 140 -15.31 7.64 -10.11
C GLY A 140 -15.77 8.98 -9.54
N PRO A 141 -15.64 9.17 -8.23
CA PRO A 141 -15.97 10.45 -7.61
C PRO A 141 -15.00 11.55 -8.06
N PRO A 142 -15.42 12.83 -7.97
CA PRO A 142 -14.55 13.99 -8.23
C PRO A 142 -13.27 13.95 -7.39
N PHE A 143 -12.21 14.63 -7.85
CA PHE A 143 -10.90 14.64 -7.20
C PHE A 143 -10.94 14.82 -5.66
N PRO A 144 -11.66 15.80 -5.09
CA PRO A 144 -11.67 15.99 -3.64
C PRO A 144 -12.29 14.82 -2.87
N GLU A 145 -13.27 14.16 -3.45
CA GLU A 145 -13.94 13.01 -2.84
C GLU A 145 -13.06 11.76 -2.96
N ARG A 146 -12.44 11.55 -4.13
CA ARG A 146 -11.50 10.47 -4.36
C ARG A 146 -10.31 10.58 -3.40
N LEU A 147 -9.69 11.76 -3.28
CA LEU A 147 -8.61 12.03 -2.32
C LEU A 147 -9.03 11.76 -0.86
N ARG A 148 -10.22 12.20 -0.50
CA ARG A 148 -10.80 11.94 0.83
C ARG A 148 -10.97 10.45 1.09
N GLY A 149 -11.39 9.68 0.08
CA GLY A 149 -11.51 8.23 0.16
C GLY A 149 -10.19 7.54 0.53
N TYR A 150 -9.08 7.87 -0.16
CA TYR A 150 -7.76 7.34 0.15
C TYR A 150 -7.32 7.69 1.58
N ARG A 151 -7.52 8.95 2.00
CA ARG A 151 -7.19 9.42 3.36
C ARG A 151 -8.01 8.71 4.44
N LEU A 152 -9.31 8.50 4.21
CA LEU A 152 -10.17 7.78 5.15
C LEU A 152 -9.82 6.30 5.23
N GLN A 153 -9.47 5.66 4.12
CA GLN A 153 -9.02 4.28 4.13
C GLN A 153 -7.74 4.11 4.95
N CYS A 154 -6.75 4.99 4.73
CA CYS A 154 -5.53 5.01 5.53
C CYS A 154 -5.83 5.24 7.03
N ALA A 155 -6.75 6.15 7.34
CA ALA A 155 -7.15 6.40 8.73
C ALA A 155 -7.78 5.18 9.39
N LYS A 156 -8.63 4.43 8.68
CA LYS A 156 -9.21 3.16 9.18
C LYS A 156 -8.15 2.12 9.47
N GLU A 157 -7.18 1.96 8.59
CA GLU A 157 -6.08 1.01 8.79
C GLU A 157 -5.23 1.36 10.02
N ILE A 158 -4.89 2.64 10.20
CA ILE A 158 -4.13 3.08 11.37
C ILE A 158 -4.96 2.93 12.66
N LEU A 159 -6.25 3.26 12.62
CA LEU A 159 -7.16 3.09 13.76
C LEU A 159 -7.24 1.64 14.23
N LEU A 160 -7.26 0.67 13.32
CA LEU A 160 -7.31 -0.76 13.64
C LEU A 160 -5.99 -1.29 14.20
N ASN A 161 -4.86 -0.82 13.64
CA ASN A 161 -3.55 -1.42 13.90
C ASN A 161 -2.69 -0.61 14.87
N SER A 162 -3.22 0.48 15.45
CA SER A 162 -2.47 1.30 16.41
C SER A 162 -3.36 1.93 17.47
N GLU A 163 -2.72 2.41 18.55
CA GLU A 163 -3.35 3.22 19.60
C GLU A 163 -3.05 4.72 19.43
N LEU A 164 -2.62 5.13 18.24
CA LEU A 164 -2.30 6.53 17.99
C LEU A 164 -3.54 7.42 18.21
N PRO A 165 -3.35 8.62 18.78
CA PRO A 165 -4.43 9.59 18.95
C PRO A 165 -4.88 10.13 17.59
N VAL A 166 -6.17 10.49 17.47
CA VAL A 166 -6.79 10.87 16.19
C VAL A 166 -6.16 12.09 15.54
N ASN A 167 -5.62 13.02 16.33
CA ASN A 167 -4.87 14.16 15.79
C ASN A 167 -3.62 13.70 15.02
N ARG A 168 -2.89 12.72 15.57
CA ARG A 168 -1.72 12.15 14.88
C ARG A 168 -2.09 11.36 13.65
N ILE A 169 -3.21 10.61 13.71
CA ILE A 169 -3.75 9.91 12.54
C ILE A 169 -4.13 10.89 11.42
N ALA A 170 -4.77 12.01 11.78
CA ALA A 170 -5.12 13.05 10.80
C ALA A 170 -3.90 13.57 10.04
N GLU A 171 -2.81 13.87 10.75
CA GLU A 171 -1.54 14.30 10.15
C GLU A 171 -0.97 13.24 9.21
N LEU A 172 -0.87 11.99 9.66
CA LEU A 172 -0.32 10.87 8.88
C LEU A 172 -1.13 10.57 7.62
N CYS A 173 -2.43 10.85 7.64
CA CYS A 173 -3.32 10.65 6.51
C CYS A 173 -3.49 11.88 5.61
N GLY A 174 -2.77 12.97 5.87
CA GLY A 174 -2.83 14.20 5.07
C GLY A 174 -4.09 15.05 5.28
N PHE A 175 -4.80 14.87 6.39
CA PHE A 175 -5.87 15.79 6.77
C PHE A 175 -5.29 17.07 7.37
N ARG A 176 -5.83 18.22 6.97
CA ARG A 176 -5.39 19.53 7.49
C ARG A 176 -5.68 19.72 8.99
N SER A 177 -6.63 18.98 9.56
CA SER A 177 -6.94 19.00 10.99
C SER A 177 -7.70 17.74 11.41
N ALA A 178 -7.57 17.39 12.71
CA ALA A 178 -8.32 16.31 13.32
C ALA A 178 -9.84 16.55 13.23
N ASN A 179 -10.29 17.80 13.39
CA ASN A 179 -11.70 18.16 13.27
C ASN A 179 -12.27 17.88 11.88
N TYR A 180 -11.46 18.08 10.85
CA TYR A 180 -11.85 17.75 9.47
C TYR A 180 -11.91 16.24 9.27
N LEU A 181 -10.93 15.48 9.77
CA LEU A 181 -11.00 14.01 9.79
C LEU A 181 -12.26 13.53 10.50
N HIS A 182 -12.57 14.02 11.71
CA HIS A 182 -13.77 13.64 12.46
C HIS A 182 -15.06 13.83 11.65
N ARG A 183 -15.23 14.97 10.98
CA ARG A 183 -16.41 15.26 10.13
C ARG A 183 -16.50 14.30 8.95
N CYS A 184 -15.39 14.10 8.24
CA CYS A 184 -15.35 13.22 7.09
C CYS A 184 -15.59 11.76 7.49
N PHE A 185 -15.00 11.33 8.59
CA PHE A 185 -15.11 9.96 9.10
C PHE A 185 -16.55 9.66 9.56
N ARG A 186 -17.16 10.58 10.34
CA ARG A 186 -18.55 10.42 10.77
C ARG A 186 -19.52 10.38 9.58
N ARG A 187 -19.26 11.18 8.55
CA ARG A 187 -20.10 11.16 7.33
C ARG A 187 -19.98 9.84 6.56
N ALA A 188 -18.80 9.22 6.55
CA ALA A 188 -18.53 7.98 5.81
C ALA A 188 -18.92 6.72 6.60
N GLU A 189 -18.63 6.68 7.91
CA GLU A 189 -18.76 5.47 8.75
C GLU A 189 -19.89 5.58 9.79
N GLY A 190 -20.61 6.69 9.83
CA GLY A 190 -21.74 6.92 10.77
C GLY A 190 -21.30 7.22 12.21
N SER A 191 -20.03 7.07 12.57
CA SER A 191 -19.52 7.23 13.94
C SER A 191 -18.19 8.00 13.99
N ALA A 192 -17.82 8.48 15.18
CA ALA A 192 -16.53 9.11 15.37
C ALA A 192 -15.38 8.09 15.29
N PRO A 193 -14.14 8.51 14.90
CA PRO A 193 -13.01 7.58 14.75
C PRO A 193 -12.72 6.71 15.97
N GLU A 194 -12.72 7.27 17.19
CA GLU A 194 -12.48 6.50 18.41
C GLU A 194 -13.59 5.48 18.70
N ALA A 195 -14.85 5.89 18.54
CA ALA A 195 -15.99 4.99 18.74
C ALA A 195 -15.96 3.84 17.72
N TRP A 196 -15.60 4.13 16.48
CA TRP A 196 -15.43 3.14 15.42
C TRP A 196 -14.27 2.17 15.74
N ARG A 197 -13.11 2.68 16.19
CA ARG A 197 -11.98 1.86 16.66
C ARG A 197 -12.42 0.86 17.71
N THR A 198 -13.10 1.35 18.77
CA THR A 198 -13.57 0.51 19.88
C THR A 198 -14.53 -0.57 19.39
N ALA A 199 -15.49 -0.21 18.54
CA ALA A 199 -16.45 -1.15 17.98
C ALA A 199 -15.80 -2.23 17.13
N MET A 200 -14.83 -1.87 16.27
CA MET A 200 -14.14 -2.81 15.41
C MET A 200 -13.22 -3.76 16.19
N LYS A 201 -12.48 -3.27 17.21
CA LYS A 201 -11.65 -4.10 18.07
C LYS A 201 -12.48 -5.10 18.89
N ARG A 202 -13.64 -4.67 19.40
CA ARG A 202 -14.56 -5.58 20.09
C ARG A 202 -15.06 -6.68 19.15
N LYS A 203 -15.50 -6.31 17.94
CA LYS A 203 -15.94 -7.29 16.94
C LYS A 203 -14.84 -8.28 16.53
N ALA A 204 -13.59 -7.83 16.47
CA ALA A 204 -12.46 -8.71 16.17
C ALA A 204 -12.11 -9.65 17.32
N ALA A 205 -12.41 -9.29 18.58
CA ALA A 205 -12.20 -10.12 19.76
C ALA A 205 -13.32 -11.17 20.00
N GLU A 206 -14.46 -10.99 19.34
CA GLU A 206 -15.61 -11.91 19.41
C GLU A 206 -15.58 -13.01 18.32
N LEU A 207 -14.57 -12.97 17.40
CA LEU A 207 -14.36 -13.95 16.31
C LEU A 207 -13.23 -14.91 16.63
#